data_d7187b76ea79277b71a2cff7e8fcb052
#
_entry.id   d7187b76ea79277b71a2cff7e8fcb052
#
_cell.length_a   1.000
_cell.length_b   1.000
_cell.length_c   1.000
_cell.angle_alpha   90.00
_cell.angle_beta   90.00
_cell.angle_gamma   90.00
#
_symmetry.space_group_name_H-M   'P 1'
#
loop_
_entity.id
_entity.type
_entity.pdbx_description
1 polymer ?
#
loop_
_entity_poly.entity_id
_entity_poly.type
_entity_poly.pdbx_seq_one_letter_code
_entity_poly.pdbx_strand_id
1 'polypeptide(L)'
;SLVGSEMCIRDSTETVLTRWVDPTPFVPGDPKRRAERCELILKMQADGLAKRLEHAHAKTAVIGISGGLDSCLALLVAVRAMKQLGRPTTDVLAVTMPCFGTTKRTRSNAEILCDELHVSFTEIDIANTVHSHFADIGQDESVLDVTFENGQARVRTLELMDTANRTGGLVVGTGDLSELALGWATYNGDHMSMYGVNAGVPKTLVRHLVRYEADIAATTELKNVLLDILDTPVSPELLPAKNGEIAQKTEDLVGPYELHDFYLYYVLRFGFGPAKIFRLAKAAFAGRAEYPDEVLYKWLRNFYWRFFAQQFKRSCLPDGPKIGSVTLSPRGDWRMPSDAAAALWLAELEQLFPHEG
;
A
#
# COMPACT_ATOMS: atom_id res chain seq x y z
N SER A 1 16.50 -14.60 -42.96
CA SER A 1 17.04 -13.27 -43.07
C SER A 1 18.19 -13.08 -42.08
N LEU A 2 19.30 -12.52 -42.55
CA LEU A 2 20.55 -12.33 -41.80
C LEU A 2 20.42 -11.44 -40.54
N VAL A 3 19.38 -10.64 -40.46
CA VAL A 3 19.14 -9.69 -39.35
C VAL A 3 18.88 -10.42 -38.02
N GLY A 4 18.27 -11.57 -38.01
CA GLY A 4 17.99 -12.32 -36.78
C GLY A 4 19.24 -12.97 -36.16
N SER A 5 20.21 -13.40 -37.01
CA SER A 5 21.43 -14.06 -36.53
C SER A 5 22.47 -13.06 -36.00
N GLU A 6 22.56 -11.86 -36.55
CA GLU A 6 23.43 -10.81 -36.01
C GLU A 6 22.96 -10.25 -34.67
N MET A 7 21.66 -10.13 -34.46
CA MET A 7 21.10 -9.75 -33.15
C MET A 7 21.43 -10.78 -32.09
N CYS A 8 21.26 -12.09 -32.38
CA CYS A 8 21.60 -13.16 -31.45
C CYS A 8 23.09 -13.18 -31.07
N ILE A 9 24.00 -12.88 -32.01
CA ILE A 9 25.45 -12.86 -31.75
C ILE A 9 25.83 -11.66 -30.86
N ARG A 10 25.19 -10.51 -31.03
CA ARG A 10 25.45 -9.32 -30.18
C ARG A 10 24.87 -9.45 -28.77
N ASP A 11 23.77 -10.14 -28.62
CA ASP A 11 23.11 -10.36 -27.32
C ASP A 11 23.88 -11.32 -26.41
N SER A 12 24.85 -12.09 -26.96
CA SER A 12 25.68 -13.01 -26.17
C SER A 12 26.95 -12.35 -25.59
N THR A 13 27.23 -11.09 -25.91
CA THR A 13 28.40 -10.38 -25.38
C THR A 13 28.06 -9.77 -24.02
N GLU A 14 28.73 -10.21 -22.97
CA GLU A 14 28.64 -9.56 -21.67
C GLU A 14 29.17 -8.14 -21.74
N THR A 15 28.31 -7.18 -21.42
CA THR A 15 28.68 -5.76 -21.35
C THR A 15 28.50 -5.25 -19.95
N VAL A 16 29.47 -4.43 -19.49
CA VAL A 16 29.33 -3.74 -18.20
C VAL A 16 28.24 -2.69 -18.30
N LEU A 17 27.28 -2.74 -17.39
CA LEU A 17 26.23 -1.72 -17.30
C LEU A 17 26.82 -0.42 -16.76
N THR A 18 27.02 0.56 -17.63
CA THR A 18 27.57 1.89 -17.27
C THR A 18 26.50 2.92 -16.96
N ARG A 19 25.23 2.62 -17.30
CA ARG A 19 24.10 3.50 -17.05
C ARG A 19 23.72 3.46 -15.58
N TRP A 20 23.53 4.64 -14.97
CA TRP A 20 22.93 4.73 -13.65
C TRP A 20 21.48 4.19 -13.64
N VAL A 21 21.17 3.39 -12.65
CA VAL A 21 19.83 2.82 -12.42
C VAL A 21 19.30 3.39 -11.12
N ASP A 22 18.14 4.05 -11.19
CA ASP A 22 17.48 4.65 -10.03
C ASP A 22 16.95 3.58 -9.08
N PRO A 23 17.38 3.52 -7.82
CA PRO A 23 16.83 2.58 -6.84
C PRO A 23 15.39 2.92 -6.41
N THR A 24 14.94 4.17 -6.62
CA THR A 24 13.60 4.63 -6.24
C THR A 24 12.83 5.20 -7.44
N PRO A 25 12.51 4.37 -8.46
CA PRO A 25 12.05 4.85 -9.77
C PRO A 25 10.70 5.57 -9.76
N PHE A 26 9.92 5.46 -8.70
CA PHE A 26 8.66 6.18 -8.52
C PHE A 26 8.83 7.59 -7.94
N VAL A 27 9.99 7.88 -7.34
CA VAL A 27 10.23 9.13 -6.60
C VAL A 27 11.23 9.99 -7.36
N PRO A 28 10.87 11.21 -7.80
CA PRO A 28 11.82 12.11 -8.45
C PRO A 28 13.00 12.44 -7.53
N GLY A 29 14.23 12.31 -8.03
CA GLY A 29 15.45 12.60 -7.27
C GLY A 29 15.62 14.10 -6.98
N ASP A 30 15.20 15.00 -7.89
CA ASP A 30 15.24 16.44 -7.72
C ASP A 30 14.16 16.89 -6.71
N PRO A 31 14.52 17.56 -5.59
CA PRO A 31 13.57 18.00 -4.57
C PRO A 31 12.46 18.91 -5.09
N LYS A 32 12.75 19.83 -6.02
CA LYS A 32 11.74 20.73 -6.59
C LYS A 32 10.72 19.95 -7.43
N ARG A 33 11.20 19.11 -8.33
CA ARG A 33 10.34 18.23 -9.14
C ARG A 33 9.53 17.26 -8.27
N ARG A 34 10.10 16.83 -7.14
CA ARG A 34 9.40 15.97 -6.17
C ARG A 34 8.23 16.69 -5.55
N ALA A 35 8.40 17.94 -5.08
CA ALA A 35 7.31 18.75 -4.52
C ALA A 35 6.19 19.00 -5.54
N GLU A 36 6.53 19.42 -6.76
CA GLU A 36 5.56 19.61 -7.85
C GLU A 36 4.81 18.30 -8.18
N ARG A 37 5.52 17.18 -8.16
CA ARG A 37 4.92 15.86 -8.41
C ARG A 37 4.01 15.42 -7.27
N CYS A 38 4.39 15.65 -6.01
CA CYS A 38 3.55 15.35 -4.85
C CYS A 38 2.24 16.14 -4.91
N GLU A 39 2.30 17.45 -5.16
CA GLU A 39 1.08 18.27 -5.28
C GLU A 39 0.18 17.79 -6.43
N LEU A 40 0.76 17.47 -7.59
CA LEU A 40 -0.01 16.94 -8.72
C LEU A 40 -0.70 15.62 -8.38
N ILE A 41 -0.01 14.70 -7.72
CA ILE A 41 -0.57 13.40 -7.35
C ILE A 41 -1.70 13.57 -6.34
N LEU A 42 -1.50 14.34 -5.28
CA LEU A 42 -2.52 14.63 -4.27
C LEU A 42 -3.75 15.28 -4.90
N LYS A 43 -3.54 16.20 -5.85
CA LYS A 43 -4.64 16.80 -6.61
C LYS A 43 -5.39 15.75 -7.43
N MET A 44 -4.69 14.88 -8.16
CA MET A 44 -5.33 13.83 -8.97
C MET A 44 -6.12 12.83 -8.10
N GLN A 45 -5.59 12.47 -6.93
CA GLN A 45 -6.29 11.61 -5.97
C GLN A 45 -7.57 12.30 -5.47
N ALA A 46 -7.46 13.57 -5.09
CA ALA A 46 -8.59 14.38 -4.60
C ALA A 46 -9.65 14.62 -5.69
N ASP A 47 -9.26 14.95 -6.92
CA ASP A 47 -10.17 15.13 -8.07
C ASP A 47 -10.96 13.82 -8.34
N GLY A 48 -10.28 12.68 -8.29
CA GLY A 48 -10.92 11.37 -8.48
C GLY A 48 -11.94 11.05 -7.40
N LEU A 49 -11.61 11.28 -6.12
CA LEU A 49 -12.52 11.07 -5.00
C LEU A 49 -13.68 12.07 -5.04
N ALA A 50 -13.42 13.34 -5.29
CA ALA A 50 -14.44 14.38 -5.42
C ALA A 50 -15.47 13.99 -6.49
N LYS A 51 -15.00 13.54 -7.65
CA LYS A 51 -15.89 13.08 -8.73
C LYS A 51 -16.72 11.86 -8.35
N ARG A 52 -16.15 10.92 -7.60
CA ARG A 52 -16.87 9.75 -7.09
C ARG A 52 -17.96 10.15 -6.08
N LEU A 53 -17.63 11.05 -5.13
CA LEU A 53 -18.60 11.57 -4.14
C LEU A 53 -19.78 12.28 -4.80
N GLU A 54 -19.51 13.16 -5.79
CA GLU A 54 -20.57 13.83 -6.57
C GLU A 54 -21.46 12.83 -7.31
N HIS A 55 -20.86 11.91 -8.07
CA HIS A 55 -21.59 10.93 -8.87
C HIS A 55 -22.46 10.01 -8.03
N ALA A 56 -21.94 9.56 -6.88
CA ALA A 56 -22.68 8.71 -5.96
C ALA A 56 -23.67 9.48 -5.07
N HIS A 57 -23.71 10.79 -5.13
CA HIS A 57 -24.47 11.66 -4.23
C HIS A 57 -24.16 11.35 -2.75
N ALA A 58 -22.90 10.95 -2.46
CA ALA A 58 -22.48 10.55 -1.13
C ALA A 58 -22.42 11.74 -0.18
N LYS A 59 -23.05 11.60 0.99
CA LYS A 59 -23.08 12.65 2.02
C LYS A 59 -21.80 12.66 2.84
N THR A 60 -21.16 11.52 3.05
CA THR A 60 -19.95 11.38 3.84
C THR A 60 -18.90 10.53 3.12
N ALA A 61 -17.64 10.79 3.42
CA ALA A 61 -16.52 9.91 3.11
C ALA A 61 -16.09 9.21 4.40
N VAL A 62 -16.29 7.90 4.50
CA VAL A 62 -15.97 7.10 5.69
C VAL A 62 -14.62 6.45 5.52
N ILE A 63 -13.72 6.64 6.49
CA ILE A 63 -12.34 6.13 6.43
C ILE A 63 -12.00 5.43 7.74
N GLY A 64 -11.50 4.19 7.66
CA GLY A 64 -10.85 3.54 8.79
C GLY A 64 -9.49 4.20 9.06
N ILE A 65 -9.32 4.78 10.24
CA ILE A 65 -8.06 5.44 10.62
C ILE A 65 -7.33 4.63 11.70
N SER A 66 -6.16 4.09 11.34
CA SER A 66 -5.31 3.32 12.25
C SER A 66 -4.25 4.18 12.95
N GLY A 67 -4.03 5.42 12.49
CA GLY A 67 -2.87 6.22 12.85
C GLY A 67 -1.60 5.83 12.07
N GLY A 68 -1.71 4.92 11.11
CA GLY A 68 -0.65 4.53 10.20
C GLY A 68 -0.61 5.38 8.92
N LEU A 69 0.46 5.18 8.14
CA LEU A 69 0.84 6.00 6.98
C LEU A 69 -0.24 6.03 5.87
N ASP A 70 -0.82 4.88 5.53
CA ASP A 70 -1.75 4.76 4.41
C ASP A 70 -3.11 5.39 4.71
N SER A 71 -3.63 5.16 5.92
CA SER A 71 -4.87 5.78 6.38
C SER A 71 -4.70 7.30 6.55
N CYS A 72 -3.52 7.76 6.98
CA CYS A 72 -3.16 9.17 7.02
C CYS A 72 -3.25 9.81 5.62
N LEU A 73 -2.61 9.21 4.60
CA LEU A 73 -2.68 9.72 3.24
C LEU A 73 -4.11 9.76 2.71
N ALA A 74 -4.89 8.68 2.93
CA ALA A 74 -6.29 8.64 2.50
C ALA A 74 -7.14 9.75 3.15
N LEU A 75 -6.89 10.05 4.43
CA LEU A 75 -7.56 11.13 5.14
C LEU A 75 -7.20 12.51 4.56
N LEU A 76 -5.91 12.77 4.32
CA LEU A 76 -5.45 14.01 3.68
C LEU A 76 -6.07 14.22 2.30
N VAL A 77 -6.15 13.17 1.49
CA VAL A 77 -6.81 13.19 0.17
C VAL A 77 -8.31 13.48 0.32
N ALA A 78 -9.00 12.87 1.29
CA ALA A 78 -10.42 13.11 1.50
C ALA A 78 -10.71 14.55 1.94
N VAL A 79 -9.88 15.12 2.80
CA VAL A 79 -9.96 16.54 3.20
C VAL A 79 -9.77 17.47 1.99
N ARG A 80 -8.79 17.18 1.12
CA ARG A 80 -8.58 17.93 -0.12
C ARG A 80 -9.81 17.83 -1.06
N ALA A 81 -10.40 16.63 -1.19
CA ALA A 81 -11.58 16.41 -2.01
C ALA A 81 -12.80 17.22 -1.48
N MET A 82 -13.04 17.24 -0.17
CA MET A 82 -14.11 18.05 0.42
C MET A 82 -13.91 19.55 0.20
N LYS A 83 -12.68 20.04 0.37
CA LYS A 83 -12.34 21.45 0.07
C LYS A 83 -12.60 21.80 -1.41
N GLN A 84 -12.27 20.94 -2.35
CA GLN A 84 -12.53 21.14 -3.79
C GLN A 84 -14.03 21.19 -4.09
N LEU A 85 -14.83 20.41 -3.39
CA LEU A 85 -16.29 20.39 -3.52
C LEU A 85 -16.97 21.56 -2.80
N GLY A 86 -16.22 22.41 -2.11
CA GLY A 86 -16.79 23.48 -1.25
C GLY A 86 -17.60 22.93 -0.08
N ARG A 87 -17.31 21.70 0.37
CA ARG A 87 -17.98 21.02 1.47
C ARG A 87 -17.17 21.10 2.76
N PRO A 88 -17.81 21.04 3.93
CA PRO A 88 -17.10 21.04 5.19
C PRO A 88 -16.26 19.76 5.35
N THR A 89 -15.10 19.89 6.00
CA THR A 89 -14.22 18.74 6.30
C THR A 89 -14.87 17.74 7.26
N THR A 90 -15.85 18.19 8.05
CA THR A 90 -16.68 17.33 8.92
C THR A 90 -17.53 16.30 8.15
N ASP A 91 -17.67 16.44 6.84
CA ASP A 91 -18.27 15.39 5.99
C ASP A 91 -17.30 14.19 5.76
N VAL A 92 -16.05 14.29 6.17
CA VAL A 92 -15.13 13.15 6.32
C VAL A 92 -15.35 12.57 7.71
N LEU A 93 -15.73 11.30 7.76
CA LEU A 93 -15.91 10.54 9.01
C LEU A 93 -14.75 9.56 9.17
N ALA A 94 -13.80 9.91 10.01
CA ALA A 94 -12.70 9.06 10.42
C ALA A 94 -13.14 8.13 11.55
N VAL A 95 -12.98 6.82 11.35
CA VAL A 95 -13.39 5.81 12.32
C VAL A 95 -12.17 5.05 12.79
N THR A 96 -11.82 5.14 14.08
CA THR A 96 -10.83 4.26 14.68
C THR A 96 -11.52 3.07 15.33
N MET A 97 -10.95 1.88 15.16
CA MET A 97 -11.53 0.63 15.62
C MET A 97 -10.51 -0.17 16.41
N PRO A 98 -10.24 0.24 17.67
CA PRO A 98 -9.28 -0.48 18.51
C PRO A 98 -9.71 -1.93 18.71
N CYS A 99 -8.71 -2.81 18.74
CA CYS A 99 -8.83 -4.21 19.05
C CYS A 99 -7.53 -4.66 19.74
N PHE A 100 -7.22 -5.95 19.73
CA PHE A 100 -6.12 -6.55 20.48
C PHE A 100 -4.72 -6.00 20.18
N GLY A 101 -4.47 -5.50 18.97
CA GLY A 101 -3.16 -5.03 18.52
C GLY A 101 -2.95 -3.51 18.52
N THR A 102 -3.97 -2.72 18.83
CA THR A 102 -3.88 -1.24 18.74
C THR A 102 -3.00 -0.67 19.85
N THR A 103 -2.02 0.15 19.47
CA THR A 103 -1.11 0.81 20.43
C THR A 103 -1.62 2.19 20.85
N LYS A 104 -1.16 2.69 22.02
CA LYS A 104 -1.51 4.04 22.49
C LYS A 104 -1.00 5.13 21.54
N ARG A 105 0.18 4.93 20.92
CA ARG A 105 0.80 5.91 20.02
C ARG A 105 -0.01 6.08 18.74
N THR A 106 -0.39 4.99 18.09
CA THR A 106 -1.16 5.05 16.85
C THR A 106 -2.55 5.63 17.06
N ARG A 107 -3.20 5.28 18.17
CA ARG A 107 -4.47 5.89 18.57
C ARG A 107 -4.35 7.38 18.79
N SER A 108 -3.34 7.84 19.54
CA SER A 108 -3.09 9.27 19.79
C SER A 108 -2.84 10.03 18.48
N ASN A 109 -2.04 9.46 17.56
CA ASN A 109 -1.79 10.06 16.26
C ASN A 109 -3.06 10.22 15.43
N ALA A 110 -3.96 9.23 15.47
CA ALA A 110 -5.25 9.30 14.77
C ALA A 110 -6.12 10.43 15.32
N GLU A 111 -6.23 10.56 16.64
CA GLU A 111 -7.00 11.64 17.32
C GLU A 111 -6.45 13.02 16.95
N ILE A 112 -5.15 13.26 17.15
CA ILE A 112 -4.51 14.56 16.87
C ILE A 112 -4.66 14.94 15.39
N LEU A 113 -4.44 13.96 14.47
CA LEU A 113 -4.57 14.20 13.05
C LEU A 113 -6.01 14.60 12.65
N CYS A 114 -7.01 13.94 13.22
CA CYS A 114 -8.41 14.26 12.96
C CYS A 114 -8.80 15.65 13.51
N ASP A 115 -8.35 16.00 14.69
CA ASP A 115 -8.57 17.32 15.30
C ASP A 115 -7.95 18.45 14.44
N GLU A 116 -6.70 18.30 14.04
CA GLU A 116 -5.99 19.28 13.21
C GLU A 116 -6.60 19.45 11.80
N LEU A 117 -7.17 18.40 11.25
CA LEU A 117 -7.86 18.44 9.95
C LEU A 117 -9.33 18.82 10.06
N HIS A 118 -9.86 18.99 11.29
CA HIS A 118 -11.25 19.31 11.58
C HIS A 118 -12.24 18.35 10.91
N VAL A 119 -11.95 17.05 10.96
CA VAL A 119 -12.83 15.99 10.46
C VAL A 119 -13.68 15.41 11.59
N SER A 120 -14.80 14.79 11.24
CA SER A 120 -15.58 14.03 12.22
C SER A 120 -14.81 12.78 12.63
N PHE A 121 -14.65 12.56 13.93
CA PHE A 121 -13.93 11.41 14.48
C PHE A 121 -14.85 10.57 15.36
N THR A 122 -14.76 9.26 15.21
CA THR A 122 -15.52 8.29 16.02
C THR A 122 -14.65 7.09 16.36
N GLU A 123 -14.73 6.64 17.60
CA GLU A 123 -14.12 5.37 18.02
C GLU A 123 -15.20 4.30 18.16
N ILE A 124 -14.97 3.12 17.60
CA ILE A 124 -15.79 1.93 17.73
C ILE A 124 -14.91 0.81 18.29
N ASP A 125 -15.06 0.47 19.56
CA ASP A 125 -14.40 -0.70 20.13
C ASP A 125 -15.05 -1.98 19.57
N ILE A 126 -14.28 -2.70 18.74
CA ILE A 126 -14.77 -3.90 18.06
C ILE A 126 -14.48 -5.21 18.82
N ALA A 127 -13.83 -5.15 19.99
CA ALA A 127 -13.40 -6.35 20.71
C ALA A 127 -14.56 -7.30 20.99
N ASN A 128 -15.70 -6.80 21.47
CA ASN A 128 -16.87 -7.63 21.77
C ASN A 128 -17.44 -8.30 20.50
N THR A 129 -17.50 -7.59 19.38
CA THR A 129 -17.94 -8.13 18.09
C THR A 129 -17.01 -9.24 17.61
N VAL A 130 -15.71 -9.04 17.74
CA VAL A 130 -14.69 -10.03 17.38
C VAL A 130 -14.78 -11.27 18.28
N HIS A 131 -14.93 -11.11 19.60
CA HIS A 131 -15.13 -12.23 20.53
C HIS A 131 -16.40 -13.05 20.18
N SER A 132 -17.52 -12.37 19.93
CA SER A 132 -18.76 -13.06 19.51
C SER A 132 -18.57 -13.81 18.20
N HIS A 133 -17.92 -13.20 17.21
CA HIS A 133 -17.62 -13.84 15.93
C HIS A 133 -16.71 -15.07 16.09
N PHE A 134 -15.67 -14.99 16.92
CA PHE A 134 -14.79 -16.13 17.18
C PHE A 134 -15.52 -17.26 17.87
N ALA A 135 -16.39 -16.95 18.83
CA ALA A 135 -17.25 -17.96 19.48
C ALA A 135 -18.17 -18.66 18.47
N ASP A 136 -18.80 -17.90 17.55
CA ASP A 136 -19.72 -18.45 16.53
C ASP A 136 -19.03 -19.43 15.58
N ILE A 137 -17.77 -19.16 15.20
CA ILE A 137 -17.01 -20.01 14.27
C ILE A 137 -16.12 -21.06 14.99
N GLY A 138 -16.10 -21.09 16.33
CA GLY A 138 -15.28 -22.00 17.12
C GLY A 138 -13.79 -21.73 17.06
N GLN A 139 -13.38 -20.45 16.82
CA GLN A 139 -11.98 -20.05 16.87
C GLN A 139 -11.48 -19.95 18.31
N ASP A 140 -10.40 -20.63 18.63
CA ASP A 140 -9.68 -20.46 19.90
C ASP A 140 -8.86 -19.16 19.86
N GLU A 141 -9.19 -18.20 20.69
CA GLU A 141 -8.52 -16.90 20.75
C GLU A 141 -7.07 -16.95 21.23
N SER A 142 -6.63 -18.07 21.82
CA SER A 142 -5.22 -18.28 22.15
C SER A 142 -4.36 -18.63 20.92
N VAL A 143 -5.00 -19.03 19.80
CA VAL A 143 -4.36 -19.38 18.55
C VAL A 143 -4.29 -18.15 17.64
N LEU A 144 -3.13 -17.50 17.64
CA LEU A 144 -2.89 -16.26 16.87
C LEU A 144 -2.52 -16.59 15.40
N ASP A 145 -3.44 -17.22 14.69
CA ASP A 145 -3.30 -17.63 13.30
C ASP A 145 -3.93 -16.64 12.31
N VAL A 146 -3.95 -17.01 11.04
CA VAL A 146 -4.56 -16.21 9.97
C VAL A 146 -6.07 -15.96 10.18
N THR A 147 -6.77 -16.83 10.89
CA THR A 147 -8.19 -16.65 11.21
C THR A 147 -8.37 -15.54 12.24
N PHE A 148 -7.50 -15.54 13.27
CA PHE A 148 -7.47 -14.50 14.30
C PHE A 148 -7.21 -13.10 13.69
N GLU A 149 -6.24 -12.99 12.78
CA GLU A 149 -5.94 -11.71 12.11
C GLU A 149 -7.05 -11.30 11.16
N ASN A 150 -7.46 -12.19 10.25
CA ASN A 150 -8.45 -11.89 9.23
C ASN A 150 -9.86 -11.61 9.81
N GLY A 151 -10.22 -12.25 10.91
CA GLY A 151 -11.49 -11.99 11.61
C GLY A 151 -11.60 -10.53 12.04
N GLN A 152 -10.58 -10.01 12.69
CA GLN A 152 -10.52 -8.59 13.09
C GLN A 152 -10.60 -7.63 11.89
N ALA A 153 -9.84 -7.90 10.82
CA ALA A 153 -9.84 -7.05 9.62
C ALA A 153 -11.21 -7.02 8.94
N ARG A 154 -11.93 -8.16 8.92
CA ARG A 154 -13.30 -8.23 8.34
C ARG A 154 -14.33 -7.53 9.20
N VAL A 155 -14.26 -7.63 10.53
CA VAL A 155 -15.14 -6.88 11.44
C VAL A 155 -14.94 -5.37 11.23
N ARG A 156 -13.70 -4.88 11.13
CA ARG A 156 -13.44 -3.47 10.80
C ARG A 156 -14.10 -3.05 9.48
N THR A 157 -14.03 -3.87 8.46
CA THR A 157 -14.65 -3.58 7.17
C THR A 157 -16.18 -3.56 7.27
N LEU A 158 -16.79 -4.50 8.02
CA LEU A 158 -18.21 -4.54 8.29
C LEU A 158 -18.69 -3.22 8.93
N GLU A 159 -18.02 -2.78 10.00
CA GLU A 159 -18.36 -1.54 10.70
C GLU A 159 -18.25 -0.30 9.80
N LEU A 160 -17.23 -0.24 8.93
CA LEU A 160 -17.08 0.87 7.98
C LEU A 160 -18.18 0.88 6.92
N MET A 161 -18.52 -0.28 6.35
CA MET A 161 -19.54 -0.41 5.30
C MET A 161 -20.94 -0.03 5.83
N ASP A 162 -21.30 -0.51 7.02
CA ASP A 162 -22.58 -0.20 7.62
C ASP A 162 -22.65 1.24 8.14
N THR A 163 -21.52 1.80 8.61
CA THR A 163 -21.42 3.23 8.93
C THR A 163 -21.62 4.09 7.69
N ALA A 164 -21.05 3.72 6.55
CA ALA A 164 -21.28 4.42 5.29
C ALA A 164 -22.77 4.35 4.87
N ASN A 165 -23.39 3.20 4.99
CA ASN A 165 -24.84 3.06 4.71
C ASN A 165 -25.67 3.96 5.62
N ARG A 166 -25.41 3.95 6.91
CA ARG A 166 -26.13 4.76 7.91
C ARG A 166 -25.98 6.26 7.68
N THR A 167 -24.82 6.72 7.22
CA THR A 167 -24.53 8.14 6.99
C THR A 167 -24.81 8.59 5.55
N GLY A 168 -25.25 7.68 4.67
CA GLY A 168 -25.44 7.95 3.24
C GLY A 168 -24.13 8.27 2.51
N GLY A 169 -23.05 7.65 2.96
CA GLY A 169 -21.69 7.90 2.46
C GLY A 169 -21.11 6.74 1.66
N LEU A 170 -19.81 6.80 1.45
CA LEU A 170 -19.02 5.73 0.86
C LEU A 170 -17.73 5.48 1.66
N VAL A 171 -17.27 4.22 1.64
CA VAL A 171 -15.99 3.84 2.26
C VAL A 171 -14.84 4.16 1.33
N VAL A 172 -13.87 4.95 1.82
CA VAL A 172 -12.61 5.26 1.14
C VAL A 172 -11.56 4.27 1.56
N GLY A 173 -10.99 3.54 0.59
CA GLY A 173 -9.95 2.55 0.83
C GLY A 173 -8.57 3.19 0.99
N THR A 174 -7.78 2.59 1.86
CA THR A 174 -6.46 3.09 2.25
C THR A 174 -5.31 2.31 1.63
N GLY A 175 -5.54 1.07 1.15
CA GLY A 175 -4.50 0.19 0.59
C GLY A 175 -3.75 0.82 -0.58
N ASP A 176 -2.44 0.70 -0.58
CA ASP A 176 -1.55 1.26 -1.60
C ASP A 176 -1.18 0.26 -2.71
N LEU A 177 -0.50 0.75 -3.76
CA LEU A 177 -0.12 -0.05 -4.92
C LEU A 177 0.81 -1.22 -4.56
N SER A 178 1.72 -1.04 -3.61
CA SER A 178 2.69 -2.06 -3.20
C SER A 178 2.02 -3.19 -2.44
N GLU A 179 1.09 -2.87 -1.54
CA GLU A 179 0.25 -3.86 -0.85
C GLU A 179 -0.61 -4.65 -1.83
N LEU A 180 -1.20 -3.98 -2.83
CA LEU A 180 -1.98 -4.62 -3.89
C LEU A 180 -1.11 -5.55 -4.75
N ALA A 181 0.13 -5.17 -5.04
CA ALA A 181 1.07 -6.00 -5.80
C ALA A 181 1.42 -7.29 -5.05
N LEU A 182 1.70 -7.18 -3.75
CA LEU A 182 2.06 -8.31 -2.89
C LEU A 182 0.86 -9.10 -2.36
N GLY A 183 -0.36 -8.59 -2.54
CA GLY A 183 -1.57 -9.12 -1.93
C GLY A 183 -1.51 -9.08 -0.39
N TRP A 184 -0.81 -8.08 0.17
CA TRP A 184 -0.69 -7.88 1.60
C TRP A 184 -1.90 -7.12 2.15
N ALA A 185 -3.01 -7.81 2.18
CA ALA A 185 -4.28 -7.37 2.72
C ALA A 185 -5.18 -8.58 2.98
N THR A 186 -6.08 -8.49 3.94
CA THR A 186 -7.11 -9.52 4.18
C THR A 186 -8.15 -9.46 3.08
N TYR A 187 -8.33 -10.58 2.35
CA TYR A 187 -9.40 -10.69 1.36
C TYR A 187 -10.76 -10.44 1.99
N ASN A 188 -11.53 -9.56 1.38
CA ASN A 188 -12.84 -9.14 1.88
C ASN A 188 -12.80 -8.49 3.29
N GLY A 189 -11.64 -7.95 3.65
CA GLY A 189 -11.41 -7.11 4.83
C GLY A 189 -10.90 -5.73 4.39
N ASP A 190 -9.74 -5.32 4.87
CA ASP A 190 -9.06 -4.07 4.48
C ASP A 190 -8.73 -3.95 2.98
N HIS A 191 -8.72 -5.07 2.27
CA HIS A 191 -8.68 -5.15 0.82
C HIS A 191 -9.87 -4.48 0.11
N MET A 192 -11.04 -4.36 0.77
CA MET A 192 -12.29 -3.88 0.17
C MET A 192 -12.64 -2.46 0.60
N SER A 193 -13.14 -1.69 -0.37
CA SER A 193 -13.69 -0.35 -0.17
C SER A 193 -14.63 0.00 -1.33
N MET A 194 -15.27 1.16 -1.26
CA MET A 194 -16.07 1.67 -2.37
C MET A 194 -15.26 2.54 -3.34
N TYR A 195 -14.10 3.07 -2.89
CA TYR A 195 -13.15 3.80 -3.74
C TYR A 195 -11.75 3.81 -3.09
N GLY A 196 -10.74 3.26 -3.77
CA GLY A 196 -9.37 3.13 -3.26
C GLY A 196 -8.48 4.30 -3.71
N VAL A 197 -8.35 5.33 -2.88
CA VAL A 197 -7.62 6.55 -3.26
C VAL A 197 -6.11 6.36 -3.43
N ASN A 198 -5.52 5.40 -2.70
CA ASN A 198 -4.08 5.11 -2.74
C ASN A 198 -3.71 3.98 -3.69
N ALA A 199 -4.68 3.34 -4.38
CA ALA A 199 -4.45 2.15 -5.21
C ALA A 199 -3.41 2.32 -6.34
N GLY A 200 -3.11 3.56 -6.74
CA GLY A 200 -2.08 3.89 -7.73
C GLY A 200 -0.77 4.41 -7.14
N VAL A 201 -0.64 4.51 -5.81
CA VAL A 201 0.52 5.10 -5.11
C VAL A 201 1.37 3.99 -4.50
N PRO A 202 2.63 3.78 -4.91
CA PRO A 202 3.51 2.83 -4.25
C PRO A 202 3.95 3.31 -2.86
N LYS A 203 4.24 2.40 -1.94
CA LYS A 203 4.59 2.68 -0.53
C LYS A 203 5.72 3.69 -0.38
N THR A 204 6.74 3.58 -1.20
CA THR A 204 7.87 4.55 -1.20
C THR A 204 7.39 5.97 -1.51
N LEU A 205 6.44 6.13 -2.42
CA LEU A 205 5.89 7.43 -2.78
C LEU A 205 4.88 7.95 -1.72
N VAL A 206 4.12 7.06 -1.05
CA VAL A 206 3.22 7.43 0.06
C VAL A 206 3.98 8.22 1.12
N ARG A 207 5.18 7.77 1.52
CA ARG A 207 6.04 8.47 2.49
C ARG A 207 6.39 9.89 2.04
N HIS A 208 6.67 10.09 0.77
CA HIS A 208 6.99 11.41 0.21
C HIS A 208 5.77 12.33 0.13
N LEU A 209 4.59 11.79 -0.14
CA LEU A 209 3.34 12.55 -0.14
C LEU A 209 2.99 13.06 1.26
N VAL A 210 3.08 12.20 2.27
CA VAL A 210 2.85 12.60 3.67
C VAL A 210 3.94 13.58 4.17
N ARG A 211 5.21 13.38 3.76
CA ARG A 211 6.28 14.35 4.05
C ARG A 211 5.99 15.71 3.43
N TYR A 212 5.54 15.74 2.19
CA TYR A 212 5.16 16.98 1.50
C TYR A 212 4.02 17.69 2.23
N GLU A 213 2.99 16.98 2.68
CA GLU A 213 1.90 17.54 3.50
C GLU A 213 2.41 18.11 4.83
N ALA A 214 3.38 17.46 5.47
CA ALA A 214 4.02 17.97 6.69
C ALA A 214 4.83 19.26 6.42
N ASP A 215 5.47 19.36 5.25
CA ASP A 215 6.27 20.53 4.87
C ASP A 215 5.40 21.75 4.56
N ILE A 216 4.15 21.58 4.12
CA ILE A 216 3.18 22.63 3.83
C ILE A 216 2.10 22.78 4.91
N ALA A 217 2.22 22.08 6.04
CA ALA A 217 1.23 22.08 7.12
C ALA A 217 0.97 23.48 7.67
N ALA A 218 -0.30 23.81 7.91
CA ALA A 218 -0.72 25.12 8.39
C ALA A 218 -0.38 25.35 9.88
N THR A 219 -0.27 24.27 10.67
CA THR A 219 0.02 24.30 12.10
C THR A 219 1.27 23.49 12.42
N THR A 220 1.93 23.81 13.52
CA THR A 220 3.06 23.03 14.02
C THR A 220 2.60 21.65 14.49
N GLU A 221 1.42 21.56 15.08
CA GLU A 221 0.82 20.32 15.59
C GLU A 221 0.55 19.34 14.44
N LEU A 222 -0.07 19.81 13.34
CA LEU A 222 -0.27 18.99 12.14
C LEU A 222 1.06 18.50 11.58
N LYS A 223 2.06 19.37 11.47
CA LYS A 223 3.40 18.99 11.03
C LYS A 223 3.98 17.90 11.91
N ASN A 224 3.93 18.07 13.23
CA ASN A 224 4.53 17.13 14.19
C ASN A 224 3.86 15.75 14.14
N VAL A 225 2.53 15.69 14.10
CA VAL A 225 1.82 14.39 14.01
C VAL A 225 2.11 13.67 12.70
N LEU A 226 2.19 14.39 11.56
CA LEU A 226 2.56 13.82 10.28
C LEU A 226 3.99 13.25 10.28
N LEU A 227 4.93 13.94 10.94
CA LEU A 227 6.30 13.44 11.11
C LEU A 227 6.36 12.22 12.03
N ASP A 228 5.59 12.19 13.11
CA ASP A 228 5.51 11.04 14.01
C ASP A 228 4.91 9.80 13.32
N ILE A 229 3.90 10.00 12.48
CA ILE A 229 3.33 8.93 11.63
C ILE A 229 4.39 8.39 10.65
N LEU A 230 5.20 9.25 10.04
CA LEU A 230 6.29 8.84 9.15
C LEU A 230 7.37 8.02 9.86
N ASP A 231 7.60 8.26 11.14
CA ASP A 231 8.59 7.56 11.97
C ASP A 231 8.01 6.29 12.63
N THR A 232 6.70 6.05 12.48
CA THR A 232 6.06 4.84 12.98
C THR A 232 6.30 3.68 12.02
N PRO A 233 6.76 2.51 12.50
CA PRO A 233 6.92 1.32 11.67
C PRO A 233 5.59 0.85 11.06
N VAL A 234 5.64 0.40 9.81
CA VAL A 234 4.45 -0.16 9.14
C VAL A 234 4.07 -1.49 9.78
N SER A 235 2.83 -1.60 10.27
CA SER A 235 2.30 -2.80 10.91
C SER A 235 0.78 -2.91 10.70
N PRO A 236 0.24 -4.13 10.52
CA PRO A 236 -1.20 -4.34 10.46
C PRO A 236 -1.91 -4.22 11.82
N GLU A 237 -1.18 -4.18 12.94
CA GLU A 237 -1.69 -4.08 14.32
C GLU A 237 -2.83 -5.09 14.63
N LEU A 238 -2.70 -6.32 14.14
CA LEU A 238 -3.70 -7.38 14.33
C LEU A 238 -3.31 -8.33 15.48
N LEU A 239 -2.02 -8.47 15.77
CA LEU A 239 -1.52 -9.28 16.88
C LEU A 239 -1.40 -8.44 18.15
N PRO A 240 -1.65 -9.03 19.35
CA PRO A 240 -1.50 -8.34 20.61
C PRO A 240 -0.11 -7.72 20.78
N ALA A 241 -0.07 -6.45 21.19
CA ALA A 241 1.17 -5.73 21.41
C ALA A 241 2.03 -6.41 22.50
N LYS A 242 3.33 -6.56 22.28
CA LYS A 242 4.29 -7.05 23.29
C LYS A 242 4.90 -5.85 24.03
N ASN A 243 4.65 -5.76 25.31
CA ASN A 243 5.15 -4.67 26.17
C ASN A 243 4.77 -3.24 25.69
N GLY A 244 3.64 -3.11 25.00
CA GLY A 244 3.20 -1.81 24.43
C GLY A 244 3.86 -1.44 23.10
N GLU A 245 4.72 -2.31 22.55
CA GLU A 245 5.35 -2.13 21.23
C GLU A 245 4.67 -2.99 20.15
N ILE A 246 4.82 -2.56 18.91
CA ILE A 246 4.31 -3.28 17.74
C ILE A 246 4.92 -4.69 17.67
N ALA A 247 4.07 -5.72 17.76
CA ALA A 247 4.51 -7.12 17.77
C ALA A 247 5.02 -7.63 16.42
N GLN A 248 4.59 -7.01 15.32
CA GLN A 248 4.85 -7.48 13.97
C GLN A 248 5.13 -6.30 13.02
N LYS A 249 6.32 -6.28 12.45
CA LYS A 249 6.66 -5.34 11.39
C LYS A 249 6.39 -5.98 10.03
N THR A 250 5.67 -5.29 9.17
CA THR A 250 5.31 -5.80 7.84
C THR A 250 6.54 -6.15 7.01
N GLU A 251 7.57 -5.31 7.00
CA GLU A 251 8.78 -5.54 6.20
C GLU A 251 9.62 -6.74 6.65
N ASP A 252 9.50 -7.19 7.90
CA ASP A 252 10.17 -8.42 8.36
C ASP A 252 9.55 -9.68 7.71
N LEU A 253 8.28 -9.61 7.34
CA LEU A 253 7.52 -10.72 6.76
C LEU A 253 7.50 -10.71 5.23
N VAL A 254 7.26 -9.55 4.64
CA VAL A 254 7.10 -9.43 3.18
C VAL A 254 8.36 -8.92 2.50
N GLY A 255 9.27 -8.27 3.22
CA GLY A 255 10.47 -7.64 2.72
C GLY A 255 10.37 -6.13 2.56
N PRO A 256 11.49 -5.45 2.31
CA PRO A 256 11.55 -4.00 2.15
C PRO A 256 10.72 -3.51 0.97
N TYR A 257 9.80 -2.58 1.22
CA TYR A 257 8.97 -2.00 0.16
C TYR A 257 9.80 -1.28 -0.92
N GLU A 258 10.96 -0.77 -0.58
CA GLU A 258 11.88 -0.15 -1.55
C GLU A 258 12.28 -1.14 -2.66
N LEU A 259 12.57 -2.39 -2.30
CA LEU A 259 12.89 -3.45 -3.27
C LEU A 259 11.65 -3.85 -4.07
N HIS A 260 10.50 -4.02 -3.40
CA HIS A 260 9.26 -4.42 -4.07
C HIS A 260 8.78 -3.36 -5.07
N ASP A 261 8.87 -2.09 -4.74
CA ASP A 261 8.51 -0.99 -5.64
C ASP A 261 9.45 -0.93 -6.84
N PHE A 262 10.75 -1.16 -6.62
CA PHE A 262 11.70 -1.29 -7.70
C PHE A 262 11.33 -2.44 -8.66
N TYR A 263 11.05 -3.62 -8.13
CA TYR A 263 10.67 -4.78 -8.95
C TYR A 263 9.36 -4.53 -9.68
N LEU A 264 8.36 -4.00 -8.99
CA LEU A 264 7.05 -3.67 -9.55
C LEU A 264 7.14 -2.70 -10.72
N TYR A 265 7.97 -1.67 -10.58
CA TYR A 265 8.20 -0.69 -11.64
C TYR A 265 8.71 -1.35 -12.92
N TYR A 266 9.73 -2.19 -12.82
CA TYR A 266 10.33 -2.82 -13.99
C TYR A 266 9.46 -3.93 -14.57
N VAL A 267 8.70 -4.65 -13.75
CA VAL A 267 7.73 -5.64 -14.23
C VAL A 267 6.61 -4.96 -15.03
N LEU A 268 5.95 -3.97 -14.44
CA LEU A 268 4.75 -3.39 -15.05
C LEU A 268 5.05 -2.34 -16.10
N ARG A 269 6.06 -1.51 -15.88
CA ARG A 269 6.37 -0.41 -16.82
C ARG A 269 7.10 -0.87 -18.07
N PHE A 270 7.92 -1.90 -17.94
CA PHE A 270 8.81 -2.36 -19.02
C PHE A 270 8.58 -3.81 -19.43
N GLY A 271 7.86 -4.61 -18.67
CA GLY A 271 7.67 -6.03 -18.94
C GLY A 271 8.98 -6.84 -18.84
N PHE A 272 9.93 -6.41 -18.00
CA PHE A 272 11.19 -7.13 -17.86
C PHE A 272 11.03 -8.43 -17.10
N GLY A 273 11.76 -9.47 -17.53
CA GLY A 273 11.84 -10.76 -16.85
C GLY A 273 12.75 -10.71 -15.61
N PRO A 274 12.68 -11.75 -14.76
CA PRO A 274 13.36 -11.81 -13.47
C PRO A 274 14.87 -11.63 -13.57
N ALA A 275 15.54 -12.30 -14.51
CA ALA A 275 17.00 -12.20 -14.71
C ALA A 275 17.45 -10.77 -15.00
N LYS A 276 16.69 -10.05 -15.81
CA LYS A 276 17.00 -8.66 -16.13
C LYS A 276 16.76 -7.74 -14.93
N ILE A 277 15.67 -7.95 -14.20
CA ILE A 277 15.35 -7.16 -13.00
C ILE A 277 16.40 -7.38 -11.91
N PHE A 278 16.84 -8.63 -11.70
CA PHE A 278 17.89 -8.94 -10.74
C PHE A 278 19.20 -8.20 -11.07
N ARG A 279 19.64 -8.22 -12.35
CA ARG A 279 20.84 -7.47 -12.78
C ARG A 279 20.70 -5.96 -12.60
N LEU A 280 19.51 -5.40 -12.87
CA LEU A 280 19.25 -3.97 -12.62
C LEU A 280 19.25 -3.65 -11.13
N ALA A 281 18.69 -4.52 -10.28
CA ALA A 281 18.71 -4.36 -8.83
C ALA A 281 20.15 -4.36 -8.28
N LYS A 282 20.99 -5.29 -8.71
CA LYS A 282 22.42 -5.29 -8.34
C LYS A 282 23.12 -3.98 -8.69
N ALA A 283 22.82 -3.37 -9.83
CA ALA A 283 23.37 -2.09 -10.23
C ALA A 283 22.79 -0.92 -9.44
N ALA A 284 21.47 -0.93 -9.17
CA ALA A 284 20.76 0.13 -8.47
C ALA A 284 21.13 0.21 -6.98
N PHE A 285 21.32 -0.95 -6.35
CA PHE A 285 21.61 -1.07 -4.92
C PHE A 285 23.09 -1.36 -4.63
N ALA A 286 23.97 -1.22 -5.61
CA ALA A 286 25.40 -1.42 -5.46
C ALA A 286 25.96 -0.54 -4.32
N GLY A 287 26.75 -1.15 -3.42
CA GLY A 287 27.37 -0.46 -2.28
C GLY A 287 26.46 -0.27 -1.06
N ARG A 288 25.22 -0.73 -1.11
CA ARG A 288 24.33 -0.75 0.06
C ARG A 288 24.47 -2.08 0.80
N ALA A 289 25.08 -2.02 1.98
CA ALA A 289 25.42 -3.21 2.78
C ALA A 289 24.19 -4.03 3.20
N GLU A 290 23.03 -3.39 3.31
CA GLU A 290 21.76 -4.03 3.65
C GLU A 290 21.15 -4.86 2.50
N TYR A 291 21.64 -4.69 1.26
CA TYR A 291 21.10 -5.36 0.07
C TYR A 291 22.18 -6.13 -0.73
N PRO A 292 22.83 -7.13 -0.12
CA PRO A 292 23.69 -8.05 -0.87
C PRO A 292 22.86 -8.87 -1.87
N ASP A 293 23.52 -9.53 -2.80
CA ASP A 293 22.90 -10.28 -3.89
C ASP A 293 21.86 -11.31 -3.39
N GLU A 294 22.15 -11.98 -2.28
CA GLU A 294 21.27 -12.99 -1.65
C GLU A 294 19.96 -12.37 -1.17
N VAL A 295 20.03 -11.15 -0.61
CA VAL A 295 18.85 -10.42 -0.15
C VAL A 295 18.01 -9.94 -1.34
N LEU A 296 18.66 -9.39 -2.38
CA LEU A 296 17.97 -9.00 -3.61
C LEU A 296 17.29 -10.20 -4.26
N TYR A 297 17.98 -11.34 -4.36
CA TYR A 297 17.42 -12.57 -4.90
C TYR A 297 16.23 -13.07 -4.07
N LYS A 298 16.38 -13.17 -2.74
CA LYS A 298 15.33 -13.62 -1.82
C LYS A 298 14.04 -12.84 -2.01
N TRP A 299 14.14 -11.52 -2.04
CA TRP A 299 12.96 -10.67 -2.11
C TRP A 299 12.38 -10.56 -3.53
N LEU A 300 13.18 -10.68 -4.58
CA LEU A 300 12.68 -10.79 -5.95
C LEU A 300 11.91 -12.10 -6.17
N ARG A 301 12.41 -13.21 -5.62
CA ARG A 301 11.72 -14.50 -5.64
C ARG A 301 10.39 -14.42 -4.88
N ASN A 302 10.40 -13.82 -3.67
CA ASN A 302 9.18 -13.58 -2.89
C ASN A 302 8.18 -12.68 -3.63
N PHE A 303 8.66 -11.61 -4.26
CA PHE A 303 7.82 -10.71 -5.07
C PHE A 303 7.08 -11.49 -6.16
N TYR A 304 7.77 -12.26 -7.00
CA TYR A 304 7.12 -13.03 -8.06
C TYR A 304 6.13 -14.06 -7.51
N TRP A 305 6.52 -14.80 -6.49
CA TRP A 305 5.63 -15.77 -5.85
C TRP A 305 4.34 -15.10 -5.36
N ARG A 306 4.45 -14.01 -4.60
CA ARG A 306 3.27 -13.30 -4.08
C ARG A 306 2.47 -12.65 -5.19
N PHE A 307 3.12 -12.02 -6.14
CA PHE A 307 2.48 -11.32 -7.25
C PHE A 307 1.54 -12.24 -8.04
N PHE A 308 1.93 -13.48 -8.28
CA PHE A 308 1.08 -14.47 -8.94
C PHE A 308 0.07 -15.10 -7.97
N ALA A 309 0.50 -15.61 -6.83
CA ALA A 309 -0.36 -16.31 -5.88
C ALA A 309 -1.51 -15.45 -5.34
N GLN A 310 -1.34 -14.14 -5.29
CA GLN A 310 -2.31 -13.19 -4.77
C GLN A 310 -3.16 -12.50 -5.85
N GLN A 311 -3.08 -12.92 -7.11
CA GLN A 311 -3.84 -12.31 -8.20
C GLN A 311 -5.35 -12.31 -7.96
N PHE A 312 -5.91 -13.34 -7.33
CA PHE A 312 -7.35 -13.41 -7.04
C PHE A 312 -7.85 -12.21 -6.23
N LYS A 313 -7.04 -11.63 -5.36
CA LYS A 313 -7.37 -10.41 -4.61
C LYS A 313 -7.47 -9.19 -5.54
N ARG A 314 -6.62 -9.11 -6.55
CA ARG A 314 -6.61 -8.00 -7.51
C ARG A 314 -7.77 -8.05 -8.50
N SER A 315 -8.32 -9.23 -8.78
CA SER A 315 -9.44 -9.41 -9.70
C SER A 315 -10.71 -8.68 -9.28
N CYS A 316 -10.87 -8.37 -8.00
CA CYS A 316 -12.04 -7.67 -7.44
C CYS A 316 -11.69 -6.34 -6.77
N LEU A 317 -10.58 -5.69 -7.15
CA LEU A 317 -10.21 -4.39 -6.60
C LEU A 317 -11.30 -3.34 -6.85
N PRO A 318 -11.57 -2.46 -5.86
CA PRO A 318 -12.43 -1.30 -6.06
C PRO A 318 -11.84 -0.34 -7.09
N ASP A 319 -12.67 0.59 -7.57
CA ASP A 319 -12.20 1.71 -8.39
C ASP A 319 -11.25 2.60 -7.59
N GLY A 320 -10.35 3.26 -8.30
CA GLY A 320 -9.42 4.24 -7.75
C GLY A 320 -8.85 5.14 -8.83
N PRO A 321 -8.20 6.24 -8.47
CA PRO A 321 -7.61 7.16 -9.43
C PRO A 321 -6.36 6.55 -10.08
N LYS A 322 -6.20 6.78 -11.38
CA LYS A 322 -4.96 6.46 -12.09
C LYS A 322 -4.02 7.66 -12.03
N ILE A 323 -3.02 7.59 -11.16
CA ILE A 323 -2.08 8.71 -10.90
C ILE A 323 -0.75 8.59 -11.63
N GLY A 324 -0.47 7.46 -12.25
CA GLY A 324 0.80 7.17 -12.91
C GLY A 324 0.67 6.18 -14.05
N SER A 325 1.81 5.82 -14.63
CA SER A 325 1.90 4.83 -15.72
C SER A 325 1.89 3.37 -15.23
N VAL A 326 2.04 3.14 -13.93
CA VAL A 326 2.01 1.82 -13.30
C VAL A 326 0.74 1.71 -12.46
N THR A 327 -0.07 0.70 -12.75
CA THR A 327 -1.34 0.45 -12.07
C THR A 327 -1.72 -1.03 -12.18
N LEU A 328 -2.46 -1.52 -11.19
CA LEU A 328 -2.92 -2.90 -11.08
C LEU A 328 -4.44 -3.01 -11.22
N SER A 329 -5.10 -1.96 -11.71
CA SER A 329 -6.56 -1.98 -11.91
C SER A 329 -6.98 -3.10 -12.88
N PRO A 330 -7.92 -3.97 -12.48
CA PRO A 330 -8.40 -5.05 -13.35
C PRO A 330 -9.28 -4.56 -14.50
N ARG A 331 -9.63 -3.27 -14.51
CA ARG A 331 -10.55 -2.66 -15.51
C ARG A 331 -9.88 -2.20 -16.80
N GLY A 332 -8.69 -2.73 -17.08
CA GLY A 332 -8.00 -2.49 -18.34
C GLY A 332 -6.50 -2.33 -18.24
N ASP A 333 -5.97 -2.07 -17.03
CA ASP A 333 -4.54 -1.85 -16.86
C ASP A 333 -3.77 -3.16 -16.61
N TRP A 334 -4.27 -4.01 -15.72
CA TRP A 334 -3.65 -5.30 -15.42
C TRP A 334 -4.68 -6.43 -15.41
N ARG A 335 -4.62 -7.29 -16.44
CA ARG A 335 -5.48 -8.48 -16.55
C ARG A 335 -4.61 -9.72 -16.52
N MET A 336 -4.80 -10.53 -15.50
CA MET A 336 -4.13 -11.81 -15.34
C MET A 336 -5.14 -12.82 -14.75
N PRO A 337 -5.15 -14.07 -15.21
CA PRO A 337 -5.95 -15.11 -14.56
C PRO A 337 -5.55 -15.29 -13.11
N SER A 338 -6.53 -15.53 -12.23
CA SER A 338 -6.24 -15.80 -10.80
C SER A 338 -5.41 -17.06 -10.58
N ASP A 339 -5.47 -17.99 -11.53
CA ASP A 339 -4.75 -19.28 -11.51
C ASP A 339 -3.39 -19.22 -12.23
N ALA A 340 -2.92 -18.04 -12.65
CA ALA A 340 -1.61 -17.89 -13.25
C ALA A 340 -0.50 -18.29 -12.27
N ALA A 341 0.44 -19.11 -12.74
CA ALA A 341 1.54 -19.63 -11.92
C ALA A 341 2.86 -18.91 -12.18
N ALA A 342 3.64 -18.68 -11.13
CA ALA A 342 4.96 -18.04 -11.19
C ALA A 342 6.08 -19.01 -11.64
N ALA A 343 5.79 -20.28 -11.92
CA ALA A 343 6.80 -21.34 -12.08
C ALA A 343 7.93 -21.01 -13.08
N LEU A 344 7.59 -20.43 -14.24
CA LEU A 344 8.61 -20.09 -15.26
C LEU A 344 9.52 -18.95 -14.79
N TRP A 345 8.98 -17.93 -14.11
CA TRP A 345 9.76 -16.80 -13.57
C TRP A 345 10.65 -17.24 -12.42
N LEU A 346 10.17 -18.14 -11.55
CA LEU A 346 10.95 -18.69 -10.44
C LEU A 346 12.07 -19.60 -10.95
N ALA A 347 11.80 -20.43 -11.96
CA ALA A 347 12.82 -21.28 -12.59
C ALA A 347 13.92 -20.45 -13.27
N GLU A 348 13.60 -19.29 -13.90
CA GLU A 348 14.60 -18.37 -14.44
C GLU A 348 15.51 -17.79 -13.35
N LEU A 349 14.95 -17.45 -12.17
CA LEU A 349 15.72 -16.96 -11.03
C LEU A 349 16.63 -18.05 -10.44
N GLU A 350 16.15 -19.29 -10.32
CA GLU A 350 16.92 -20.41 -9.80
C GLU A 350 18.17 -20.72 -10.64
N GLN A 351 18.10 -20.49 -11.96
CA GLN A 351 19.26 -20.63 -12.83
C GLN A 351 20.34 -19.57 -12.58
N LEU A 352 19.96 -18.38 -12.09
CA LEU A 352 20.90 -17.28 -11.81
C LEU A 352 21.59 -17.41 -10.46
N PHE A 353 20.98 -18.09 -9.54
CA PHE A 353 21.45 -18.29 -8.17
C PHE A 353 21.27 -19.76 -7.79
N PRO A 354 22.07 -20.66 -8.39
CA PRO A 354 21.99 -22.07 -8.08
C PRO A 354 22.31 -22.26 -6.58
N HIS A 355 21.36 -22.83 -5.84
CA HIS A 355 21.61 -23.28 -4.49
C HIS A 355 22.70 -24.36 -4.58
N GLU A 356 23.85 -24.14 -3.96
CA GLU A 356 24.78 -25.23 -3.66
C GLU A 356 24.00 -26.23 -2.82
N GLY A 357 23.72 -27.41 -3.39
CA GLY A 357 22.93 -28.50 -2.80
C GLY A 357 23.59 -29.16 -1.60
#